data_c3e48e49248d8939fbc4faf2f515c4ac
#
_entry.id   c3e48e49248d8939fbc4faf2f515c4ac
#
_cell.length_a   1.000
_cell.length_b   1.000
_cell.length_c   1.000
_cell.angle_alpha   90.00
_cell.angle_beta   90.00
_cell.angle_gamma   90.00
#
_symmetry.space_group_name_H-M   'P 1'
#
loop_
_entity.id
_entity.type
_entity.pdbx_description
1 polymer ?
#
loop_
_entity_poly.entity_id
_entity_poly.type
_entity_poly.pdbx_seq_one_letter_code
_entity_poly.pdbx_strand_id
1 'polypeptide(L)' 'MKRPTNFEIYEMDYTRPVEFQDILDLMVRLSGYTRRQPFVLEIRLMKNEMRYLLLSSPLDTPYLHKMLQVPNDIQFSK' A
#
# COMPACT_ATOMS: atom_id res chain seq x y z
N MET A 1 -10.65 -22.55 2.80
CA MET A 1 -9.62 -21.77 2.13
C MET A 1 -8.59 -21.30 3.15
N LYS A 2 -7.34 -21.54 2.85
CA LYS A 2 -6.30 -21.09 3.76
C LYS A 2 -6.02 -19.61 3.57
N ARG A 3 -5.99 -18.89 4.67
CA ARG A 3 -5.49 -17.52 4.64
C ARG A 3 -3.97 -17.55 4.48
N PRO A 4 -3.40 -16.59 3.77
CA PRO A 4 -1.95 -16.41 3.83
C PRO A 4 -1.58 -16.16 5.29
N THR A 5 -0.64 -16.96 5.80
CA THR A 5 -0.27 -16.86 7.21
C THR A 5 0.79 -15.81 7.47
N ASN A 6 1.40 -15.28 6.41
CA ASN A 6 2.55 -14.40 6.54
C ASN A 6 2.33 -13.08 5.82
N PHE A 7 1.28 -12.36 6.20
CA PHE A 7 1.10 -11.01 5.72
C PHE A 7 1.96 -10.06 6.52
N GLU A 8 2.64 -9.19 5.80
CA GLU A 8 3.30 -8.04 6.39
C GLU A 8 2.40 -6.83 6.26
N ILE A 9 2.38 -6.01 7.30
CA ILE A 9 1.58 -4.81 7.33
C ILE A 9 2.51 -3.62 7.34
N TYR A 10 2.35 -2.75 6.37
CA TYR A 10 3.13 -1.52 6.28
C TYR A 10 2.19 -0.33 6.21
N GLU A 11 2.52 0.70 6.96
CA GLU A 11 1.82 1.97 6.85
C GLU A 11 2.50 2.81 5.78
N MET A 12 1.69 3.38 4.89
CA MET A 12 2.20 4.25 3.83
C MET A 12 2.01 5.69 4.26
N ASP A 13 3.10 6.43 4.35
CA ASP A 13 3.08 7.82 4.72
C ASP A 13 3.50 8.67 3.53
N TYR A 14 2.62 9.59 3.13
CA TYR A 14 2.97 10.55 2.12
C TYR A 14 3.84 11.64 2.74
N THR A 15 4.86 12.06 2.00
CA THR A 15 5.76 13.11 2.47
C THR A 15 5.21 14.50 2.24
N ARG A 16 4.01 14.58 1.68
CA ARG A 16 3.28 15.81 1.42
C ARG A 16 1.80 15.56 1.63
N PRO A 17 0.96 16.60 1.70
CA PRO A 17 -0.47 16.38 1.84
C PRO A 17 -1.02 15.51 0.71
N VAL A 18 -1.91 14.59 1.07
CA VAL A 18 -2.51 13.66 0.11
C VAL A 18 -3.66 14.35 -0.61
N GLU A 19 -3.65 14.25 -1.94
CA GLU A 19 -4.72 14.74 -2.78
C GLU A 19 -5.53 13.59 -3.35
N PHE A 20 -6.71 13.90 -3.85
CA PHE A 20 -7.56 12.87 -4.43
C PHE A 20 -6.86 12.12 -5.57
N GLN A 21 -6.11 12.85 -6.39
CA GLN A 21 -5.38 12.23 -7.49
C GLN A 21 -4.37 11.20 -7.01
N ASP A 22 -3.78 11.41 -5.84
CA ASP A 22 -2.83 10.44 -5.29
C ASP A 22 -3.50 9.10 -5.02
N ILE A 23 -4.73 9.12 -4.52
CA ILE A 23 -5.46 7.89 -4.26
C ILE A 23 -5.79 7.18 -5.56
N LEU A 24 -6.21 7.91 -6.57
CA LEU A 24 -6.50 7.33 -7.88
C LEU A 24 -5.25 6.70 -8.49
N ASP A 25 -4.12 7.39 -8.42
CA ASP A 25 -2.86 6.87 -8.93
C ASP A 25 -2.46 5.59 -8.21
N LEU A 26 -2.64 5.57 -6.91
CA LEU A 26 -2.33 4.39 -6.10
C LEU A 26 -3.17 3.20 -6.56
N MET A 27 -4.46 3.40 -6.75
CA MET A 27 -5.36 2.34 -7.18
C MET A 27 -5.01 1.84 -8.59
N VAL A 28 -4.67 2.74 -9.49
CA VAL A 28 -4.28 2.36 -10.85
C VAL A 28 -3.01 1.52 -10.83
N ARG A 29 -2.01 1.94 -10.05
CA ARG A 29 -0.75 1.19 -9.96
C ARG A 29 -0.98 -0.19 -9.38
N LEU A 30 -1.75 -0.28 -8.32
CA LEU A 30 -2.01 -1.57 -7.68
C LEU A 30 -2.82 -2.49 -8.58
N SER A 31 -3.74 -1.95 -9.36
CA SER A 31 -4.56 -2.76 -10.26
C SER A 31 -3.73 -3.37 -11.39
N GLY A 32 -2.61 -2.74 -11.75
CA GLY A 32 -1.73 -3.25 -12.80
C GLY A 32 -0.68 -4.24 -12.33
N TYR A 33 -0.60 -4.47 -11.03
CA TYR A 33 0.43 -5.34 -10.49
C TYR A 33 0.04 -6.81 -10.64
N THR A 34 0.92 -7.60 -11.25
CA THR A 34 0.74 -9.05 -11.35
C THR A 34 1.38 -9.68 -10.12
N ARG A 35 0.55 -10.15 -9.22
CA ARG A 35 1.00 -10.62 -7.91
C ARG A 35 0.92 -12.13 -7.81
N ARG A 36 1.76 -12.69 -6.96
CA ARG A 36 1.73 -14.12 -6.62
C ARG A 36 0.73 -14.41 -5.53
N GLN A 37 0.54 -13.47 -4.63
CA GLN A 37 -0.34 -13.62 -3.47
C GLN A 37 -1.29 -12.43 -3.43
N PRO A 38 -2.46 -12.60 -2.80
CA PRO A 38 -3.35 -11.47 -2.60
C PRO A 38 -2.68 -10.39 -1.75
N PHE A 39 -3.09 -9.16 -1.97
CA PHE A 39 -2.70 -8.06 -1.11
C PHE A 39 -3.93 -7.21 -0.82
N VAL A 40 -3.85 -6.44 0.24
CA VAL A 40 -4.96 -5.60 0.68
C VAL A 40 -4.45 -4.18 0.89
N LEU A 41 -5.15 -3.24 0.32
CA LEU A 41 -4.97 -1.82 0.65
C LEU A 41 -6.11 -1.43 1.57
N GLU A 42 -5.77 -1.00 2.78
CA GLU A 42 -6.75 -0.59 3.77
C GLU A 42 -6.60 0.90 4.04
N ILE A 43 -7.72 1.59 3.99
CA ILE A 43 -7.75 3.02 4.31
C ILE A 43 -8.58 3.18 5.57
N ARG A 44 -7.98 3.72 6.62
CA ARG A 44 -8.66 3.94 7.89
C ARG A 44 -8.85 5.42 8.13
N LEU A 45 -10.07 5.79 8.46
CA LEU A 45 -10.38 7.15 8.87
C LEU A 45 -10.56 7.16 10.39
N MET A 46 -9.71 7.93 11.07
CA MET A 46 -9.74 8.04 12.53
C MET A 46 -9.75 9.51 12.90
N LYS A 47 -10.87 9.96 13.45
CA LYS A 47 -11.06 11.39 13.80
C LYS A 47 -10.71 12.27 12.61
N ASN A 48 -9.63 13.01 12.69
CA ASN A 48 -9.22 13.90 11.60
C ASN A 48 -8.02 13.37 10.83
N GLU A 49 -7.80 12.05 10.90
CA GLU A 49 -6.61 11.45 10.35
C GLU A 49 -6.98 10.28 9.46
N MET A 50 -6.35 10.20 8.29
CA MET A 50 -6.49 9.05 7.42
C MET A 50 -5.18 8.28 7.39
N ARG A 51 -5.29 6.97 7.57
CA ARG A 51 -4.14 6.08 7.51
C ARG A 51 -4.29 5.11 6.36
N TYR A 52 -3.18 4.86 5.69
CA TYR A 52 -3.13 3.96 4.56
C TYR A 52 -2.24 2.78 4.92
N LEU A 53 -2.79 1.58 4.85
CA LEU A 53 -2.07 0.37 5.22
C LEU A 53 -2.02 -0.57 4.03
N LEU A 54 -0.86 -1.13 3.78
CA LEU A 54 -0.68 -2.13 2.74
C LEU A 54 -0.33 -3.46 3.42
N LEU A 55 -1.14 -4.47 3.16
CA LEU A 55 -0.94 -5.81 3.66
C LEU A 55 -0.53 -6.68 2.49
N SER A 56 0.62 -7.30 2.56
CA SER A 56 1.13 -8.10 1.46
C SER A 56 1.96 -9.27 1.96
N SER A 57 2.07 -10.28 1.11
CA SER A 57 2.98 -11.38 1.36
C SER A 57 4.43 -10.89 1.30
N PRO A 58 5.33 -11.43 2.15
CA PRO A 58 6.75 -11.08 2.06
C PRO A 58 7.34 -11.28 0.67
N LEU A 59 6.78 -12.18 -0.12
CA LEU A 59 7.25 -12.40 -1.49
C LEU A 59 6.95 -11.21 -2.39
N ASP A 60 5.87 -10.50 -2.13
CA ASP A 60 5.45 -9.39 -2.96
C ASP A 60 5.87 -8.03 -2.40
N THR A 61 6.14 -7.96 -1.12
CA THR A 61 6.43 -6.69 -0.44
C THR A 61 7.51 -5.86 -1.12
N PRO A 62 8.69 -6.42 -1.44
CA PRO A 62 9.74 -5.59 -2.06
C PRO A 62 9.30 -4.99 -3.39
N TYR A 63 8.58 -5.75 -4.18
CA TYR A 63 8.14 -5.29 -5.50
C TYR A 63 7.06 -4.22 -5.38
N LEU A 64 6.11 -4.43 -4.46
CA LEU A 64 5.06 -3.46 -4.24
C LEU A 64 5.62 -2.14 -3.72
N HIS A 65 6.56 -2.20 -2.77
CA HIS A 65 7.16 -0.99 -2.24
C HIS A 65 7.91 -0.23 -3.32
N LYS A 66 8.70 -0.93 -4.11
CA LYS A 66 9.45 -0.29 -5.18
C LYS A 66 8.53 0.36 -6.19
N MET A 67 7.47 -0.33 -6.56
CA MET A 67 6.51 0.19 -7.52
C MET A 67 5.82 1.45 -7.01
N LEU A 68 5.44 1.46 -5.74
CA LEU A 68 4.71 2.57 -5.16
C LEU A 68 5.61 3.74 -4.78
N GLN A 69 6.92 3.51 -4.58
CA GLN A 69 7.85 4.56 -4.23
C GLN A 69 8.39 5.33 -5.42
N VAL A 70 8.11 4.86 -6.64
CA VAL A 70 8.66 5.52 -7.84
C VAL A 70 8.35 7.00 -7.92
N PRO A 71 7.15 7.47 -7.52
CA PRO A 71 6.91 8.92 -7.48
C PRO A 71 7.61 9.65 -6.35
N ASN A 72 8.25 8.94 -5.44
CA ASN A 72 9.06 9.49 -4.35
C ASN A 72 8.31 10.21 -3.27
N ASP A 73 7.00 10.03 -3.19
CA ASP A 73 6.19 10.75 -2.21
C ASP A 73 5.67 9.86 -1.10
N ILE A 74 6.06 8.58 -1.11
CA ILE A 74 5.54 7.61 -0.15
C ILE A 74 6.70 6.97 0.60
N GLN A 75 6.55 6.91 1.92
CA GLN A 75 7.46 6.18 2.79
C GLN A 75 6.68 5.05 3.47
N PHE A 76 7.33 3.93 3.63
CA PHE A 76 6.74 2.78 4.29
C PHE A 76 7.35 2.59 5.66
N SER A 77 6.48 2.31 6.64
CA SER A 77 6.92 1.96 7.99
C SER A 77 6.10 0.78 8.48
N LYS A 78 6.74 -0.02 9.27
CA LYS A 78 6.11 -1.21 9.82
C LYS A 78 5.33 -0.93 11.08
#